data_da3d99a89d538387cabeb3b43d0f7d27
#
_entry.id   da3d99a89d538387cabeb3b43d0f7d27
#
_cell.length_a   1.000
_cell.length_b   1.000
_cell.length_c   1.000
_cell.angle_alpha   90.00
_cell.angle_beta   90.00
_cell.angle_gamma   90.00
#
_symmetry.space_group_name_H-M   'P 1'
#
loop_
_entity.id
_entity.type
_entity.pdbx_description
1 polymer ?
#
loop_
_entity_poly.entity_id
_entity_poly.type
_entity_poly.pdbx_seq_one_letter_code
_entity_poly.pdbx_strand_id
1 'polypeptide(L)'
;ASDVYKRQAQASLDSDRAANSYEQAELIHLYRTFTRFLAPVRSGAYEPVIYYDGKTPVEFSCLPLTVYEHCRKETFSSVSGLLERYYAEKNTLTRIRQKSTDLRRIVQTALERNIKKYDLQAKQLKDTEKREKYRIYGELINTYGYGVEPGSKSFEALNYYTGEMVTIPLDPQIPVQENAKKYFDKYGKLKRTCEAVTKLLEETGSEVEHLRSVQTALDIALQEEDLVQIKEELMQSGYIRKRNPGSKR
;
A
#
# COMPACT_ATOMS: atom_id res chain seq x y z
N ALA A 1 -15.22 23.30 -22.81
CA ALA A 1 -16.35 22.63 -22.15
C ALA A 1 -16.36 22.90 -20.63
N SER A 2 -15.23 22.72 -19.94
CA SER A 2 -15.11 22.92 -18.48
C SER A 2 -15.55 24.34 -18.02
N ASP A 3 -15.19 25.38 -18.75
CA ASP A 3 -15.51 26.77 -18.39
C ASP A 3 -17.00 27.12 -18.61
N VAL A 4 -17.65 26.50 -19.59
CA VAL A 4 -19.10 26.70 -19.82
C VAL A 4 -19.90 26.10 -18.69
N TYR A 5 -19.57 24.88 -18.23
CA TYR A 5 -20.24 24.24 -17.09
C TYR A 5 -20.05 25.01 -15.77
N LYS A 6 -18.85 25.51 -15.50
CA LYS A 6 -18.56 26.33 -14.32
C LYS A 6 -19.41 27.61 -14.29
N ARG A 7 -19.67 28.22 -15.43
CA ARG A 7 -20.48 29.45 -15.56
C ARG A 7 -21.98 29.21 -15.47
N GLN A 8 -22.45 28.06 -15.97
CA GLN A 8 -23.86 27.67 -15.81
C GLN A 8 -24.17 27.41 -14.33
N ALA A 9 -23.26 26.74 -13.60
CA ALA A 9 -23.40 26.57 -12.15
C ALA A 9 -23.45 27.90 -11.38
N GLN A 10 -22.67 28.93 -11.79
CA GLN A 10 -22.73 30.27 -11.21
C GLN A 10 -24.04 30.99 -11.48
N ALA A 11 -24.73 30.66 -12.57
CA ALA A 11 -26.05 31.19 -12.89
C ALA A 11 -27.19 30.43 -12.18
N SER A 12 -26.88 29.42 -11.37
CA SER A 12 -27.85 28.52 -10.72
C SER A 12 -28.79 27.81 -11.73
N LEU A 13 -28.31 27.55 -12.93
CA LEU A 13 -29.03 26.82 -13.96
C LEU A 13 -28.47 25.39 -14.08
N ASP A 14 -29.35 24.45 -14.44
CA ASP A 14 -28.97 23.07 -14.65
C ASP A 14 -28.00 22.97 -15.85
N SER A 15 -26.75 22.54 -15.59
CA SER A 15 -25.70 22.45 -16.59
C SER A 15 -25.91 21.33 -17.61
N ASP A 16 -26.78 20.37 -17.29
CA ASP A 16 -27.00 19.18 -18.12
C ASP A 16 -28.14 19.36 -19.11
N ARG A 17 -28.84 20.49 -19.03
CA ARG A 17 -29.92 20.83 -20.00
C ARG A 17 -29.35 21.26 -21.34
N ALA A 18 -29.95 20.76 -22.41
CA ALA A 18 -29.61 21.19 -23.77
C ALA A 18 -29.95 22.68 -23.99
N ALA A 19 -29.10 23.40 -24.73
CA ALA A 19 -29.27 24.85 -24.92
C ALA A 19 -30.62 25.27 -25.50
N ASN A 20 -31.23 24.42 -26.31
CA ASN A 20 -32.55 24.65 -26.91
C ASN A 20 -33.74 24.37 -25.97
N SER A 21 -33.49 23.87 -24.77
CA SER A 21 -34.54 23.58 -23.76
C SER A 21 -34.75 24.70 -22.75
N TYR A 22 -33.97 25.81 -22.83
CA TYR A 22 -34.13 26.98 -21.96
C TYR A 22 -35.25 27.87 -22.45
N GLU A 23 -36.05 28.35 -21.50
CA GLU A 23 -37.05 29.38 -21.79
C GLU A 23 -36.40 30.74 -22.00
N GLN A 24 -37.10 31.66 -22.69
CA GLN A 24 -36.59 32.99 -22.98
C GLN A 24 -36.18 33.76 -21.73
N ALA A 25 -36.93 33.63 -20.63
CA ALA A 25 -36.60 34.24 -19.35
C ALA A 25 -35.29 33.71 -18.76
N GLU A 26 -35.06 32.41 -18.85
CA GLU A 26 -33.82 31.72 -18.40
C GLU A 26 -32.62 32.18 -19.26
N LEU A 27 -32.78 32.28 -20.56
CA LEU A 27 -31.75 32.80 -21.46
C LEU A 27 -31.37 34.26 -21.16
N ILE A 28 -32.37 35.10 -20.86
CA ILE A 28 -32.13 36.50 -20.44
C ILE A 28 -31.38 36.53 -19.08
N HIS A 29 -31.74 35.65 -18.14
CA HIS A 29 -31.06 35.56 -16.86
C HIS A 29 -29.59 35.10 -17.06
N LEU A 30 -29.37 34.09 -17.86
CA LEU A 30 -28.02 33.60 -18.22
C LEU A 30 -27.17 34.69 -18.87
N TYR A 31 -27.75 35.42 -19.84
CA TYR A 31 -27.07 36.54 -20.51
C TYR A 31 -26.71 37.68 -19.53
N ARG A 32 -27.61 38.05 -18.61
CA ARG A 32 -27.33 39.06 -17.59
C ARG A 32 -26.25 38.60 -16.62
N THR A 33 -26.31 37.37 -16.16
CA THR A 33 -25.29 36.76 -15.29
C THR A 33 -23.93 36.72 -15.98
N PHE A 34 -23.89 36.31 -17.23
CA PHE A 34 -22.68 36.30 -18.03
C PHE A 34 -22.10 37.70 -18.25
N THR A 35 -22.96 38.68 -18.58
CA THR A 35 -22.56 40.09 -18.77
C THR A 35 -22.00 40.68 -17.48
N ARG A 36 -22.64 40.41 -16.34
CA ARG A 36 -22.17 40.84 -15.01
C ARG A 36 -20.81 40.17 -14.68
N PHE A 37 -20.68 38.89 -14.95
CA PHE A 37 -19.43 38.15 -14.77
C PHE A 37 -18.29 38.75 -15.60
N LEU A 38 -18.54 39.18 -16.82
CA LEU A 38 -17.55 39.80 -17.70
C LEU A 38 -17.30 41.29 -17.46
N ALA A 39 -18.10 41.94 -16.62
CA ALA A 39 -17.94 43.35 -16.33
C ALA A 39 -16.53 43.72 -15.81
N PRO A 40 -15.94 42.98 -14.86
CA PRO A 40 -14.56 43.23 -14.42
C PRO A 40 -13.53 43.10 -15.54
N VAL A 41 -13.76 42.18 -16.52
CA VAL A 41 -12.85 42.01 -17.68
C VAL A 41 -12.89 43.28 -18.55
N ARG A 42 -14.09 43.83 -18.77
CA ARG A 42 -14.27 45.04 -19.59
C ARG A 42 -13.70 46.28 -18.90
N SER A 43 -13.78 46.36 -17.58
CA SER A 43 -13.23 47.49 -16.81
C SER A 43 -11.76 47.36 -16.46
N GLY A 44 -11.14 46.21 -16.74
CA GLY A 44 -9.75 45.92 -16.35
C GLY A 44 -9.59 45.64 -14.83
N ALA A 45 -10.69 45.47 -14.10
CA ALA A 45 -10.70 45.21 -12.66
C ALA A 45 -10.57 43.69 -12.42
N TYR A 46 -9.38 43.14 -12.67
CA TYR A 46 -9.10 41.72 -12.44
C TYR A 46 -8.78 41.45 -10.97
N GLU A 47 -9.22 40.29 -10.49
CA GLU A 47 -8.84 39.73 -9.21
C GLU A 47 -8.15 38.36 -9.45
N PRO A 48 -6.86 38.37 -9.80
CA PRO A 48 -6.13 37.12 -10.10
C PRO A 48 -5.99 36.28 -8.84
N VAL A 49 -6.50 35.04 -8.88
CA VAL A 49 -6.56 34.11 -7.74
C VAL A 49 -6.09 32.73 -8.17
N ILE A 50 -5.26 32.09 -7.35
CA ILE A 50 -4.97 30.64 -7.40
C ILE A 50 -5.77 29.95 -6.30
N TYR A 51 -6.40 28.85 -6.64
CA TYR A 51 -7.14 27.98 -5.73
C TYR A 51 -6.30 26.75 -5.41
N TYR A 52 -6.17 26.42 -4.09
CA TYR A 52 -5.37 25.33 -3.61
C TYR A 52 -6.21 24.29 -2.88
N ASP A 53 -5.99 23.01 -3.19
CA ASP A 53 -6.40 21.90 -2.35
C ASP A 53 -5.20 21.46 -1.50
N GLY A 54 -5.26 21.78 -0.20
CA GLY A 54 -4.11 21.68 0.70
C GLY A 54 -2.94 22.55 0.21
N LYS A 55 -1.86 21.92 -0.26
CA LYS A 55 -0.66 22.58 -0.83
C LYS A 55 -0.59 22.53 -2.36
N THR A 56 -1.52 21.86 -3.01
CA THR A 56 -1.50 21.66 -4.47
C THR A 56 -2.34 22.71 -5.19
N PRO A 57 -1.80 23.47 -6.17
CA PRO A 57 -2.59 24.39 -6.98
C PRO A 57 -3.52 23.59 -7.91
N VAL A 58 -4.83 23.79 -7.77
CA VAL A 58 -5.87 23.08 -8.52
C VAL A 58 -6.28 23.87 -9.75
N GLU A 59 -6.58 25.16 -9.55
CA GLU A 59 -7.10 26.02 -10.60
C GLU A 59 -6.65 27.46 -10.39
N PHE A 60 -6.69 28.26 -11.44
CA PHE A 60 -6.49 29.71 -11.36
C PHE A 60 -7.55 30.44 -12.17
N SER A 61 -7.83 31.68 -11.79
CA SER A 61 -8.74 32.53 -12.52
C SER A 61 -8.42 34.00 -12.30
N CYS A 62 -8.76 34.83 -13.30
CA CYS A 62 -8.73 36.30 -13.17
C CYS A 62 -10.04 36.84 -12.58
N LEU A 63 -11.04 35.97 -12.39
CA LEU A 63 -12.36 36.30 -11.87
C LEU A 63 -12.71 35.29 -10.75
N PRO A 64 -13.43 35.69 -9.70
CA PRO A 64 -13.81 34.78 -8.63
C PRO A 64 -14.65 33.61 -9.15
N LEU A 65 -14.30 32.39 -8.74
CA LEU A 65 -15.04 31.17 -9.06
C LEU A 65 -15.69 30.61 -7.81
N THR A 66 -17.01 30.47 -7.82
CA THR A 66 -17.79 29.93 -6.69
C THR A 66 -17.60 28.44 -6.51
N VAL A 67 -17.29 27.70 -7.58
CA VAL A 67 -17.06 26.24 -7.55
C VAL A 67 -15.90 25.85 -6.62
N TYR A 68 -14.93 26.75 -6.39
CA TYR A 68 -13.75 26.53 -5.56
C TYR A 68 -13.80 27.29 -4.22
N GLU A 69 -14.99 27.59 -3.68
CA GLU A 69 -15.14 28.29 -2.41
C GLU A 69 -14.53 27.53 -1.23
N HIS A 70 -14.52 26.20 -1.29
CA HIS A 70 -13.93 25.31 -0.31
C HIS A 70 -12.38 25.28 -0.36
N CYS A 71 -11.78 25.80 -1.42
CA CYS A 71 -10.33 25.82 -1.61
C CYS A 71 -9.68 27.03 -0.93
N ARG A 72 -8.43 26.87 -0.47
CA ARG A 72 -7.61 28.00 -0.04
C ARG A 72 -7.35 28.92 -1.24
N LYS A 73 -7.52 30.24 -1.05
CA LYS A 73 -7.33 31.23 -2.10
C LYS A 73 -6.05 32.04 -1.84
N GLU A 74 -5.31 32.31 -2.90
CA GLU A 74 -4.17 33.22 -2.88
C GLU A 74 -4.32 34.22 -4.02
N THR A 75 -4.38 35.51 -3.67
CA THR A 75 -4.61 36.62 -4.62
C THR A 75 -3.28 37.21 -5.09
N PHE A 76 -3.27 37.70 -6.34
CA PHE A 76 -2.09 38.28 -6.98
C PHE A 76 -2.39 39.69 -7.50
N SER A 77 -1.37 40.53 -7.55
CA SER A 77 -1.48 41.90 -8.10
C SER A 77 -1.53 41.93 -9.62
N SER A 78 -1.09 40.85 -10.30
CA SER A 78 -1.11 40.76 -11.75
C SER A 78 -1.38 39.34 -12.23
N VAL A 79 -2.00 39.21 -13.40
CA VAL A 79 -2.24 37.93 -14.07
C VAL A 79 -0.93 37.24 -14.44
N SER A 80 0.09 38.00 -14.86
CA SER A 80 1.41 37.44 -15.18
C SER A 80 2.06 36.79 -13.98
N GLY A 81 2.07 37.47 -12.83
CA GLY A 81 2.63 36.92 -11.58
C GLY A 81 1.85 35.67 -11.10
N LEU A 82 0.53 35.67 -11.25
CA LEU A 82 -0.30 34.50 -10.99
C LEU A 82 0.09 33.30 -11.88
N LEU A 83 0.21 33.51 -13.20
CA LEU A 83 0.56 32.45 -14.16
C LEU A 83 1.96 31.89 -13.88
N GLU A 84 2.94 32.79 -13.65
CA GLU A 84 4.29 32.40 -13.30
C GLU A 84 4.30 31.49 -12.06
N ARG A 85 3.62 31.91 -10.99
CA ARG A 85 3.53 31.14 -9.73
C ARG A 85 2.83 29.79 -9.93
N TYR A 86 1.66 29.79 -10.56
CA TYR A 86 0.88 28.59 -10.81
C TYR A 86 1.64 27.53 -11.61
N TYR A 87 2.24 27.93 -12.73
CA TYR A 87 2.98 27.00 -13.57
C TYR A 87 4.32 26.58 -12.98
N ALA A 88 5.01 27.44 -12.22
CA ALA A 88 6.22 27.07 -11.51
C ALA A 88 5.94 25.96 -10.48
N GLU A 89 4.90 26.10 -9.67
CA GLU A 89 4.50 25.07 -8.70
C GLU A 89 4.03 23.78 -9.37
N LYS A 90 3.20 23.88 -10.40
CA LYS A 90 2.70 22.73 -11.14
C LYS A 90 3.81 21.95 -11.86
N ASN A 91 4.77 22.67 -12.44
CA ASN A 91 5.95 22.07 -13.09
C ASN A 91 6.83 21.35 -12.06
N THR A 92 7.03 21.95 -10.88
CA THR A 92 7.80 21.33 -9.80
C THR A 92 7.16 20.02 -9.34
N LEU A 93 5.86 20.02 -9.08
CA LEU A 93 5.12 18.80 -8.70
C LEU A 93 5.16 17.73 -9.80
N THR A 94 5.02 18.12 -11.07
CA THR A 94 5.11 17.20 -12.20
C THR A 94 6.50 16.57 -12.29
N ARG A 95 7.56 17.38 -12.12
CA ARG A 95 8.95 16.93 -12.13
C ARG A 95 9.26 15.98 -10.98
N ILE A 96 8.76 16.26 -9.78
CA ILE A 96 8.87 15.37 -8.62
C ILE A 96 8.19 14.03 -8.91
N ARG A 97 6.97 14.04 -9.44
CA ARG A 97 6.24 12.81 -9.81
C ARG A 97 7.00 11.99 -10.84
N GLN A 98 7.55 12.62 -11.88
CA GLN A 98 8.34 11.93 -12.90
C GLN A 98 9.62 11.32 -12.32
N LYS A 99 10.38 12.09 -11.51
CA LYS A 99 11.60 11.61 -10.85
C LYS A 99 11.32 10.50 -9.83
N SER A 100 10.16 10.53 -9.17
CA SER A 100 9.77 9.49 -8.20
C SER A 100 9.30 8.19 -8.83
N THR A 101 8.98 8.17 -10.14
CA THR A 101 8.41 6.99 -10.82
C THR A 101 9.30 5.74 -10.69
N ASP A 102 10.60 5.89 -10.87
CA ASP A 102 11.54 4.77 -10.74
C ASP A 102 11.64 4.28 -9.29
N LEU A 103 11.68 5.21 -8.32
CA LEU A 103 11.69 4.87 -6.89
C LEU A 103 10.41 4.14 -6.50
N ARG A 104 9.26 4.62 -6.94
CA ARG A 104 7.96 3.97 -6.73
C ARG A 104 7.92 2.55 -7.27
N ARG A 105 8.44 2.34 -8.47
CA ARG A 105 8.51 1.00 -9.09
C ARG A 105 9.40 0.05 -8.27
N ILE A 106 10.54 0.53 -7.78
CA ILE A 106 11.46 -0.25 -6.93
C ILE A 106 10.76 -0.64 -5.63
N VAL A 107 10.15 0.32 -4.93
CA VAL A 107 9.44 0.09 -3.66
C VAL A 107 8.27 -0.87 -3.87
N GLN A 108 7.45 -0.67 -4.90
CA GLN A 108 6.32 -1.54 -5.20
C GLN A 108 6.75 -2.98 -5.46
N THR A 109 7.79 -3.17 -6.29
CA THR A 109 8.34 -4.51 -6.59
C THR A 109 8.90 -5.19 -5.35
N ALA A 110 9.61 -4.43 -4.50
CA ALA A 110 10.17 -4.92 -3.25
C ALA A 110 9.05 -5.31 -2.26
N LEU A 111 8.03 -4.47 -2.15
CA LEU A 111 6.88 -4.69 -1.28
C LEU A 111 6.11 -5.97 -1.67
N GLU A 112 5.77 -6.13 -2.94
CA GLU A 112 5.07 -7.32 -3.45
C GLU A 112 5.88 -8.61 -3.21
N ARG A 113 7.21 -8.55 -3.38
CA ARG A 113 8.11 -9.67 -3.13
C ARG A 113 8.15 -10.04 -1.64
N ASN A 114 8.24 -9.04 -0.75
CA ASN A 114 8.29 -9.29 0.70
C ASN A 114 6.93 -9.74 1.25
N ILE A 115 5.80 -9.25 0.74
CA ILE A 115 4.46 -9.75 1.09
C ILE A 115 4.33 -11.22 0.72
N LYS A 116 4.70 -11.61 -0.51
CA LYS A 116 4.67 -13.03 -0.92
C LYS A 116 5.57 -13.91 -0.06
N LYS A 117 6.74 -13.41 0.32
CA LYS A 117 7.68 -14.11 1.23
C LYS A 117 7.05 -14.30 2.61
N TYR A 118 6.42 -13.24 3.15
CA TYR A 118 5.71 -13.27 4.44
C TYR A 118 4.58 -14.31 4.45
N ASP A 119 3.75 -14.33 3.41
CA ASP A 119 2.64 -15.28 3.29
C ASP A 119 3.12 -16.73 3.24
N LEU A 120 4.23 -17.00 2.51
CA LEU A 120 4.84 -18.33 2.46
C LEU A 120 5.39 -18.74 3.82
N GLN A 121 6.06 -17.85 4.54
CA GLN A 121 6.57 -18.08 5.89
C GLN A 121 5.43 -18.32 6.89
N ALA A 122 4.35 -17.53 6.83
CA ALA A 122 3.17 -17.71 7.66
C ALA A 122 2.52 -19.09 7.43
N LYS A 123 2.41 -19.52 6.16
CA LYS A 123 1.91 -20.86 5.83
C LYS A 123 2.83 -21.95 6.39
N GLN A 124 4.15 -21.80 6.23
CA GLN A 124 5.13 -22.75 6.75
C GLN A 124 5.07 -22.82 8.30
N LEU A 125 4.89 -21.68 8.97
CA LEU A 125 4.72 -21.64 10.42
C LEU A 125 3.49 -22.44 10.86
N LYS A 126 2.36 -22.26 10.18
CA LYS A 126 1.12 -23.00 10.43
C LYS A 126 1.31 -24.52 10.27
N ASP A 127 2.09 -24.93 9.28
CA ASP A 127 2.40 -26.37 9.09
C ASP A 127 3.22 -26.96 10.24
N THR A 128 3.93 -26.13 11.02
CA THR A 128 4.68 -26.59 12.22
C THR A 128 3.80 -26.86 13.44
N GLU A 129 2.53 -26.41 13.44
CA GLU A 129 1.59 -26.66 14.54
C GLU A 129 1.36 -28.15 14.78
N LYS A 130 1.53 -28.96 13.73
CA LYS A 130 1.45 -30.44 13.80
C LYS A 130 2.53 -31.07 14.67
N ARG A 131 3.53 -30.31 15.14
CA ARG A 131 4.66 -30.83 15.94
C ARG A 131 4.17 -31.48 17.25
N GLU A 132 3.20 -30.88 17.93
CA GLU A 132 2.70 -31.40 19.20
C GLU A 132 2.08 -32.79 19.04
N LYS A 133 1.39 -33.03 17.92
CA LYS A 133 0.88 -34.36 17.59
C LYS A 133 1.99 -35.41 17.53
N TYR A 134 3.14 -35.09 16.93
CA TYR A 134 4.25 -36.02 16.85
C TYR A 134 4.93 -36.25 18.20
N ARG A 135 5.00 -35.24 19.07
CA ARG A 135 5.46 -35.39 20.43
C ARG A 135 4.59 -36.38 21.20
N ILE A 136 3.27 -36.13 21.17
CA ILE A 136 2.29 -37.00 21.86
C ILE A 136 2.38 -38.43 21.32
N TYR A 137 2.48 -38.63 20.01
CA TYR A 137 2.63 -39.97 19.44
C TYR A 137 3.90 -40.68 19.93
N GLY A 138 5.02 -40.01 20.00
CA GLY A 138 6.27 -40.56 20.54
C GLY A 138 6.15 -40.96 22.02
N GLU A 139 5.53 -40.10 22.82
CA GLU A 139 5.30 -40.34 24.25
C GLU A 139 4.36 -41.53 24.49
N LEU A 140 3.25 -41.61 23.78
CA LEU A 140 2.27 -42.68 23.84
C LEU A 140 2.88 -44.04 23.43
N ILE A 141 3.72 -44.06 22.38
CA ILE A 141 4.43 -45.25 21.98
C ILE A 141 5.41 -45.70 23.07
N ASN A 142 6.13 -44.77 23.72
CA ASN A 142 7.05 -45.15 24.80
C ASN A 142 6.28 -45.65 26.03
N THR A 143 5.09 -45.16 26.30
CA THR A 143 4.27 -45.52 27.48
C THR A 143 3.54 -46.85 27.31
N TYR A 144 2.92 -47.06 26.15
CA TYR A 144 2.01 -48.18 25.90
C TYR A 144 2.52 -49.18 24.84
N GLY A 145 3.62 -48.87 24.19
CA GLY A 145 4.13 -49.64 23.04
C GLY A 145 4.63 -51.05 23.36
N TYR A 146 4.82 -51.38 24.68
CA TYR A 146 5.25 -52.71 25.13
C TYR A 146 4.26 -53.83 24.81
N GLY A 147 2.96 -53.49 24.67
CA GLY A 147 1.89 -54.44 24.38
C GLY A 147 1.57 -54.56 22.88
N VAL A 148 2.35 -53.89 22.01
CA VAL A 148 2.07 -53.84 20.58
C VAL A 148 2.85 -54.98 19.88
N GLU A 149 2.13 -55.79 19.06
CA GLU A 149 2.74 -56.88 18.32
C GLU A 149 3.72 -56.34 17.23
N PRO A 150 4.89 -56.97 17.06
CA PRO A 150 5.81 -56.60 16.00
C PRO A 150 5.15 -56.70 14.61
N GLY A 151 5.35 -55.69 13.77
CA GLY A 151 4.75 -55.65 12.43
C GLY A 151 3.34 -55.02 12.38
N SER A 152 2.81 -54.53 13.50
CA SER A 152 1.55 -53.78 13.53
C SER A 152 1.66 -52.49 12.75
N LYS A 153 0.59 -52.15 11.95
CA LYS A 153 0.52 -50.92 11.15
C LYS A 153 0.03 -49.71 11.97
N SER A 154 -0.64 -49.94 13.07
CA SER A 154 -1.12 -48.92 13.99
C SER A 154 -1.47 -49.54 15.33
N PHE A 155 -1.57 -48.72 16.38
CA PHE A 155 -2.17 -49.13 17.67
C PHE A 155 -2.98 -47.98 18.24
N GLU A 156 -3.88 -48.34 19.14
CA GLU A 156 -4.72 -47.37 19.84
C GLU A 156 -4.21 -47.17 21.27
N ALA A 157 -4.11 -45.91 21.67
CA ALA A 157 -3.69 -45.55 23.01
C ALA A 157 -4.56 -44.42 23.57
N LEU A 158 -4.75 -44.42 24.87
CA LEU A 158 -5.42 -43.31 25.55
C LEU A 158 -4.46 -42.12 25.62
N ASN A 159 -4.85 -41.01 24.98
CA ASN A 159 -4.13 -39.75 25.13
C ASN A 159 -4.41 -39.17 26.53
N TYR A 160 -3.47 -39.26 27.42
CA TYR A 160 -3.63 -38.77 28.81
C TYR A 160 -3.71 -37.24 28.91
N TYR A 161 -3.43 -36.49 27.83
CA TYR A 161 -3.61 -35.03 27.80
C TYR A 161 -5.06 -34.63 27.49
N THR A 162 -5.76 -35.40 26.64
CA THR A 162 -7.12 -35.06 26.19
C THR A 162 -8.19 -36.02 26.73
N GLY A 163 -7.80 -37.19 27.28
CA GLY A 163 -8.71 -38.26 27.69
C GLY A 163 -9.35 -39.03 26.54
N GLU A 164 -8.92 -38.83 25.29
CA GLU A 164 -9.48 -39.46 24.10
C GLU A 164 -8.58 -40.60 23.60
N MET A 165 -9.20 -41.61 22.97
CA MET A 165 -8.48 -42.66 22.24
C MET A 165 -7.89 -42.11 20.94
N VAL A 166 -6.63 -42.34 20.71
CA VAL A 166 -5.90 -41.89 19.53
C VAL A 166 -5.27 -43.08 18.84
N THR A 167 -5.53 -43.21 17.51
CA THR A 167 -4.90 -44.21 16.64
C THR A 167 -3.57 -43.66 16.13
N ILE A 168 -2.46 -44.32 16.47
CA ILE A 168 -1.11 -43.94 16.11
C ILE A 168 -0.63 -44.85 14.97
N PRO A 169 -0.30 -44.30 13.78
CA PRO A 169 0.26 -45.09 12.68
C PRO A 169 1.68 -45.54 13.02
N LEU A 170 1.98 -46.80 12.71
CA LEU A 170 3.32 -47.39 12.86
C LEU A 170 3.85 -47.85 11.51
N ASP A 171 5.17 -47.80 11.38
CA ASP A 171 5.89 -48.44 10.30
C ASP A 171 6.16 -49.92 10.70
N PRO A 172 5.53 -50.90 10.03
CA PRO A 172 5.65 -52.30 10.41
C PRO A 172 7.05 -52.92 10.13
N GLN A 173 7.90 -52.20 9.38
CA GLN A 173 9.23 -52.69 9.00
C GLN A 173 10.29 -52.43 10.07
N ILE A 174 9.94 -51.62 11.11
CA ILE A 174 10.86 -51.26 12.18
C ILE A 174 10.26 -51.55 13.55
N PRO A 175 11.10 -51.77 14.56
CA PRO A 175 10.64 -51.95 15.94
C PRO A 175 9.78 -50.78 16.45
N VAL A 176 8.87 -51.08 17.40
CA VAL A 176 7.96 -50.08 17.98
C VAL A 176 8.71 -48.92 18.60
N GLN A 177 9.81 -49.15 19.31
CA GLN A 177 10.66 -48.10 19.89
C GLN A 177 11.31 -47.21 18.84
N GLU A 178 11.68 -47.77 17.68
CA GLU A 178 12.23 -46.94 16.57
C GLU A 178 11.15 -46.05 15.94
N ASN A 179 9.88 -46.50 15.93
CA ASN A 179 8.75 -45.64 15.55
C ASN A 179 8.63 -44.42 16.47
N ALA A 180 8.77 -44.61 17.80
CA ALA A 180 8.80 -43.50 18.77
C ALA A 180 9.92 -42.50 18.44
N LYS A 181 11.15 -43.02 18.16
CA LYS A 181 12.29 -42.18 17.78
C LYS A 181 12.00 -41.38 16.50
N LYS A 182 11.45 -42.04 15.46
CA LYS A 182 11.03 -41.32 14.23
C LYS A 182 10.04 -40.16 14.51
N TYR A 183 9.11 -40.34 15.41
CA TYR A 183 8.16 -39.28 15.81
C TYR A 183 8.86 -38.16 16.57
N PHE A 184 9.76 -38.46 17.49
CA PHE A 184 10.54 -37.41 18.19
C PHE A 184 11.49 -36.69 17.23
N ASP A 185 12.08 -37.36 16.24
CA ASP A 185 12.89 -36.71 15.21
C ASP A 185 12.05 -35.74 14.36
N LYS A 186 10.81 -36.13 13.97
CA LYS A 186 9.88 -35.27 13.29
C LYS A 186 9.50 -34.06 14.15
N TYR A 187 9.20 -34.26 15.43
CA TYR A 187 8.94 -33.19 16.38
C TYR A 187 10.11 -32.22 16.48
N GLY A 188 11.32 -32.73 16.70
CA GLY A 188 12.53 -31.93 16.83
C GLY A 188 12.85 -31.12 15.54
N LYS A 189 12.61 -31.71 14.37
CA LYS A 189 12.75 -31.00 13.08
C LYS A 189 11.74 -29.86 12.97
N LEU A 190 10.46 -30.13 13.24
CA LEU A 190 9.40 -29.12 13.16
C LEU A 190 9.56 -28.02 14.22
N LYS A 191 10.04 -28.35 15.42
CA LYS A 191 10.35 -27.38 16.48
C LYS A 191 11.41 -26.38 16.00
N ARG A 192 12.54 -26.88 15.49
CA ARG A 192 13.61 -26.02 14.96
C ARG A 192 13.13 -25.17 13.77
N THR A 193 12.31 -25.76 12.90
CA THR A 193 11.71 -25.03 11.78
C THR A 193 10.77 -23.92 12.29
N CYS A 194 9.95 -24.19 13.29
CA CYS A 194 9.07 -23.20 13.92
C CYS A 194 9.87 -22.00 14.46
N GLU A 195 10.91 -22.26 15.26
CA GLU A 195 11.75 -21.21 15.84
C GLU A 195 12.42 -20.35 14.75
N ALA A 196 12.99 -21.00 13.73
CA ALA A 196 13.64 -20.29 12.62
C ALA A 196 12.65 -19.46 11.78
N VAL A 197 11.49 -20.03 11.44
CA VAL A 197 10.47 -19.35 10.62
C VAL A 197 9.82 -18.21 11.39
N THR A 198 9.60 -18.33 12.70
CA THR A 198 9.07 -17.24 13.53
C THR A 198 9.98 -16.02 13.46
N LYS A 199 11.29 -16.20 13.61
CA LYS A 199 12.25 -15.11 13.50
C LYS A 199 12.26 -14.49 12.11
N LEU A 200 12.24 -15.31 11.06
CA LEU A 200 12.20 -14.82 9.67
C LEU A 200 10.89 -14.08 9.36
N LEU A 201 9.78 -14.47 9.96
CA LEU A 201 8.48 -13.81 9.81
C LEU A 201 8.49 -12.42 10.43
N GLU A 202 9.07 -12.26 11.61
CA GLU A 202 9.24 -10.97 12.29
C GLU A 202 10.14 -10.03 11.45
N GLU A 203 11.29 -10.52 10.97
CA GLU A 203 12.19 -9.77 10.11
C GLU A 203 11.50 -9.32 8.82
N THR A 204 10.78 -10.23 8.14
CA THR A 204 10.08 -9.91 6.90
C THR A 204 8.89 -8.97 7.14
N GLY A 205 8.20 -9.09 8.28
CA GLY A 205 7.15 -8.18 8.71
C GLY A 205 7.65 -6.76 8.87
N SER A 206 8.77 -6.57 9.60
CA SER A 206 9.42 -5.27 9.77
C SER A 206 9.86 -4.66 8.44
N GLU A 207 10.36 -5.47 7.50
CA GLU A 207 10.69 -5.02 6.15
C GLU A 207 9.47 -4.53 5.35
N VAL A 208 8.34 -5.23 5.45
CA VAL A 208 7.09 -4.82 4.81
C VAL A 208 6.60 -3.48 5.37
N GLU A 209 6.65 -3.29 6.69
CA GLU A 209 6.28 -2.04 7.35
C GLU A 209 7.20 -0.88 6.93
N HIS A 210 8.51 -1.11 6.91
CA HIS A 210 9.48 -0.14 6.42
C HIS A 210 9.18 0.29 4.97
N LEU A 211 8.97 -0.65 4.05
CA LEU A 211 8.66 -0.34 2.66
C LEU A 211 7.33 0.42 2.49
N ARG A 212 6.32 0.14 3.32
CA ARG A 212 5.07 0.91 3.36
C ARG A 212 5.29 2.35 3.83
N SER A 213 6.15 2.54 4.83
CA SER A 213 6.55 3.89 5.28
C SER A 213 7.22 4.66 4.16
N VAL A 214 8.18 4.05 3.44
CA VAL A 214 8.84 4.66 2.28
C VAL A 214 7.85 4.97 1.15
N GLN A 215 6.87 4.08 0.89
CA GLN A 215 5.81 4.35 -0.08
C GLN A 215 4.99 5.59 0.30
N THR A 216 4.60 5.70 1.56
CA THR A 216 3.90 6.89 2.08
C THR A 216 4.76 8.15 1.95
N ALA A 217 6.06 8.07 2.28
CA ALA A 217 6.99 9.20 2.12
C ALA A 217 7.07 9.66 0.65
N LEU A 218 7.09 8.73 -0.32
CA LEU A 218 7.03 9.04 -1.76
C LEU A 218 5.71 9.71 -2.17
N ASP A 219 4.59 9.40 -1.50
CA ASP A 219 3.28 9.98 -1.81
C ASP A 219 3.14 11.41 -1.31
N ILE A 220 3.78 11.76 -0.20
CA ILE A 220 3.76 13.09 0.39
C ILE A 220 4.93 13.97 0.00
N ALA A 221 5.91 13.47 -0.75
CA ALA A 221 7.09 14.21 -1.19
C ALA A 221 6.69 15.42 -2.04
N LEU A 222 7.12 16.61 -1.65
CA LEU A 222 6.81 17.89 -2.30
C LEU A 222 8.07 18.58 -2.87
N GLN A 223 9.27 18.15 -2.46
CA GLN A 223 10.55 18.72 -2.86
C GLN A 223 11.48 17.64 -3.42
N GLU A 224 12.47 18.07 -4.20
CA GLU A 224 13.45 17.12 -4.76
C GLU A 224 14.37 16.54 -3.68
N GLU A 225 14.62 17.30 -2.64
CA GLU A 225 15.40 16.92 -1.46
C GLU A 225 14.77 15.70 -0.76
N ASP A 226 13.44 15.65 -0.67
CA ASP A 226 12.69 14.50 -0.12
C ASP A 226 13.03 13.22 -0.89
N LEU A 227 13.09 13.30 -2.23
CA LEU A 227 13.41 12.15 -3.08
C LEU A 227 14.87 11.71 -2.93
N VAL A 228 15.78 12.64 -2.68
CA VAL A 228 17.20 12.32 -2.41
C VAL A 228 17.32 11.53 -1.12
N GLN A 229 16.66 11.97 -0.04
CA GLN A 229 16.65 11.27 1.24
C GLN A 229 16.05 9.87 1.13
N ILE A 230 14.88 9.74 0.48
CA ILE A 230 14.25 8.44 0.25
C ILE A 230 15.15 7.51 -0.57
N LYS A 231 15.84 8.03 -1.58
CA LYS A 231 16.78 7.25 -2.38
C LYS A 231 17.97 6.76 -1.56
N GLU A 232 18.51 7.60 -0.67
CA GLU A 232 19.59 7.23 0.24
C GLU A 232 19.15 6.14 1.22
N GLU A 233 17.95 6.24 1.78
CA GLU A 233 17.35 5.23 2.64
C GLU A 233 17.20 3.88 1.93
N LEU A 234 16.71 3.88 0.68
CA LEU A 234 16.61 2.67 -0.15
C LEU A 234 17.98 2.09 -0.53
N MET A 235 19.03 2.93 -0.63
CA MET A 235 20.40 2.47 -0.83
C MET A 235 20.98 1.83 0.44
N GLN A 236 20.71 2.40 1.62
CA GLN A 236 21.15 1.86 2.91
C GLN A 236 20.46 0.53 3.21
N SER A 237 19.18 0.41 2.91
CA SER A 237 18.38 -0.81 3.05
C SER A 237 18.65 -1.86 1.94
N GLY A 238 19.55 -1.57 0.98
CA GLY A 238 19.99 -2.51 -0.05
C GLY A 238 19.02 -2.71 -1.24
N TYR A 239 17.95 -1.95 -1.33
CA TYR A 239 16.99 -2.01 -2.46
C TYR A 239 17.53 -1.34 -3.73
N ILE A 240 18.44 -0.38 -3.57
CA ILE A 240 19.16 0.28 -4.67
C ILE A 240 20.65 0.02 -4.52
N ARG A 241 21.30 -0.46 -5.58
CA ARG A 241 22.76 -0.66 -5.58
C ARG A 241 23.47 0.69 -5.61
N LYS A 242 24.44 0.90 -4.71
CA LYS A 242 25.39 2.03 -4.83
C LYS A 242 26.17 1.85 -6.14
N ARG A 243 26.11 2.85 -7.02
CA ARG A 243 27.00 2.89 -8.18
C ARG A 243 28.43 3.12 -7.68
N ASN A 244 29.31 2.15 -7.84
CA ASN A 244 30.73 2.39 -7.66
C ASN A 244 31.20 3.30 -8.79
N PRO A 245 31.80 4.47 -8.50
CA PRO A 245 32.24 5.42 -9.53
C PRO A 245 33.39 4.91 -10.41
N GLY A 246 33.91 3.71 -10.20
CA GLY A 246 35.07 3.14 -10.89
C GLY A 246 34.79 2.06 -11.94
N SER A 247 33.56 1.61 -12.16
CA SER A 247 33.27 0.60 -13.20
C SER A 247 32.89 1.27 -14.51
N LYS A 248 33.89 1.77 -15.22
CA LYS A 248 33.77 2.03 -16.68
C LYS A 248 33.71 0.66 -17.40
N ARG A 249 32.63 0.41 -18.14
CA ARG A 249 32.64 -0.55 -19.24
C ARG A 249 33.39 0.05 -20.41
#